data_5982ef6d7f6bf88b3079090e55346944
#
_entry.id   5982ef6d7f6bf88b3079090e55346944
#
_cell.length_a   1.000
_cell.length_b   1.000
_cell.length_c   1.000
_cell.angle_alpha   90.00
_cell.angle_beta   90.00
_cell.angle_gamma   90.00
#
_symmetry.space_group_name_H-M   'P 1'
#
loop_
_entity.id
_entity.type
_entity.pdbx_description
1 polymer ?
#
loop_
_entity_poly.entity_id
_entity_poly.type
_entity_poly.pdbx_seq_one_letter_code
_entity_poly.pdbx_strand_id
1 'polypeptide(L)'
;MALTVTLPMFRSVHTKHHSSTNRPEVDPDMDVGRSPGWLRPVWLLSPLWTYRSRYYGQGWARTDADRRAQVVLDIATVSGILAAVATGHGLDLLVVVVVPLVLSLALLTLAFDYVPHWPYDSTERFHDTRALPSRALNVVLLGQNYHLVHHLWNTVPWYRYQQVYRETYDGLAAAGARVDWGD
;
A
#
# COMPACT_ATOMS: atom_id res chain seq x y z
N MET A 1 7.25 0.93 -5.73
CA MET A 1 6.21 1.94 -6.10
C MET A 1 6.78 3.17 -6.81
N ALA A 2 8.00 3.58 -6.52
CA ALA A 2 8.56 4.85 -7.00
C ALA A 2 8.68 5.04 -8.52
N LEU A 3 8.66 3.99 -9.33
CA LEU A 3 8.87 4.11 -10.78
C LEU A 3 7.60 4.38 -11.60
N THR A 4 6.41 4.24 -11.01
CA THR A 4 5.15 4.34 -11.77
C THR A 4 4.13 5.30 -11.20
N VAL A 5 4.36 5.85 -10.01
CA VAL A 5 3.48 6.84 -9.36
C VAL A 5 4.28 8.01 -8.82
N THR A 6 3.77 9.22 -9.00
CA THR A 6 4.33 10.42 -8.39
C THR A 6 4.05 10.45 -6.89
N LEU A 7 4.88 11.16 -6.13
CA LEU A 7 4.65 11.35 -4.70
C LEU A 7 3.29 12.02 -4.39
N PRO A 8 2.84 13.04 -5.13
CA PRO A 8 1.49 13.61 -4.94
C PRO A 8 0.37 12.57 -5.14
N MET A 9 0.45 11.76 -6.18
CA MET A 9 -0.53 10.70 -6.40
C MET A 9 -0.52 9.68 -5.26
N PHE A 10 0.66 9.16 -4.89
CA PHE A 10 0.79 8.23 -3.77
C PHE A 10 0.22 8.81 -2.47
N ARG A 11 0.57 10.06 -2.15
CA ARG A 11 0.06 10.76 -0.96
C ARG A 11 -1.47 10.88 -0.98
N SER A 12 -2.07 11.19 -2.13
CA SER A 12 -3.53 11.31 -2.25
C SER A 12 -4.22 9.95 -2.03
N VAL A 13 -3.73 8.91 -2.68
CA VAL A 13 -4.25 7.52 -2.54
C VAL A 13 -4.10 7.03 -1.12
N HIS A 14 -2.92 7.17 -0.53
CA HIS A 14 -2.64 6.73 0.83
C HIS A 14 -3.44 7.49 1.91
N THR A 15 -3.64 8.81 1.71
CA THR A 15 -4.54 9.59 2.58
C THR A 15 -5.99 9.10 2.49
N LYS A 16 -6.43 8.69 1.29
CA LYS A 16 -7.76 8.08 1.10
C LYS A 16 -7.87 6.74 1.80
N HIS A 17 -6.86 5.88 1.67
CA HIS A 17 -6.79 4.63 2.42
C HIS A 17 -6.96 4.86 3.93
N HIS A 18 -6.15 5.70 4.57
CA HIS A 18 -6.27 6.01 6.00
C HIS A 18 -7.61 6.61 6.41
N SER A 19 -8.26 7.38 5.54
CA SER A 19 -9.56 7.99 5.85
C SER A 19 -10.75 7.07 5.62
N SER A 20 -10.55 5.95 4.95
CA SER A 20 -11.61 5.03 4.54
C SER A 20 -11.20 3.57 4.61
N THR A 21 -10.28 3.24 5.53
CA THR A 21 -9.72 1.92 5.72
C THR A 21 -10.81 0.84 5.73
N ASN A 22 -10.60 -0.21 4.93
CA ASN A 22 -11.49 -1.34 4.73
C ASN A 22 -12.91 -1.00 4.25
N ARG A 23 -13.19 0.24 3.79
CA ARG A 23 -14.49 0.59 3.23
C ARG A 23 -14.57 0.18 1.76
N PRO A 24 -15.49 -0.72 1.40
CA PRO A 24 -15.70 -1.11 0.02
C PRO A 24 -15.90 0.10 -0.91
N GLU A 25 -15.33 0.03 -2.11
CA GLU A 25 -15.45 1.03 -3.19
C GLU A 25 -14.76 2.38 -2.93
N VAL A 26 -14.41 2.70 -1.69
CA VAL A 26 -13.72 3.94 -1.32
C VAL A 26 -12.25 3.70 -1.03
N ASP A 27 -11.93 2.67 -0.22
CA ASP A 27 -10.55 2.31 0.09
C ASP A 27 -9.86 1.75 -1.17
N PRO A 28 -8.75 2.36 -1.63
CA PRO A 28 -8.04 1.88 -2.82
C PRO A 28 -7.40 0.50 -2.64
N ASP A 29 -7.16 0.07 -1.42
CA ASP A 29 -6.44 -1.16 -1.09
C ASP A 29 -7.38 -2.34 -0.76
N MET A 30 -8.68 -2.07 -0.61
CA MET A 30 -9.70 -3.07 -0.26
C MET A 30 -9.82 -4.23 -1.26
N ASP A 31 -9.47 -3.99 -2.53
CA ASP A 31 -9.61 -5.01 -3.58
C ASP A 31 -8.71 -6.23 -3.34
N VAL A 32 -7.57 -6.07 -2.66
CA VAL A 32 -6.68 -7.17 -2.28
C VAL A 32 -7.36 -8.14 -1.32
N GLY A 33 -8.07 -7.62 -0.32
CA GLY A 33 -8.75 -8.42 0.70
C GLY A 33 -10.02 -9.12 0.20
N ARG A 34 -10.72 -8.52 -0.76
CA ARG A 34 -12.00 -9.06 -1.31
C ARG A 34 -11.84 -10.17 -2.32
N SER A 35 -10.64 -10.36 -2.85
CA SER A 35 -10.43 -11.34 -3.92
C SER A 35 -10.54 -12.78 -3.41
N PRO A 36 -11.07 -13.70 -4.22
CA PRO A 36 -10.97 -15.14 -3.95
C PRO A 36 -9.51 -15.56 -3.74
N GLY A 37 -9.28 -16.50 -2.82
CA GLY A 37 -7.92 -16.91 -2.43
C GLY A 37 -7.01 -17.30 -3.58
N TRP A 38 -7.54 -17.96 -4.60
CA TRP A 38 -6.78 -18.39 -5.78
C TRP A 38 -6.39 -17.25 -6.74
N LEU A 39 -7.11 -16.11 -6.70
CA LEU A 39 -6.77 -14.90 -7.47
C LEU A 39 -5.85 -13.94 -6.71
N ARG A 40 -5.60 -14.22 -5.43
CA ARG A 40 -4.83 -13.32 -4.55
C ARG A 40 -3.46 -12.91 -5.11
N PRO A 41 -2.67 -13.80 -5.73
CA PRO A 41 -1.40 -13.39 -6.34
C PRO A 41 -1.54 -12.30 -7.40
N VAL A 42 -2.64 -12.30 -8.17
CA VAL A 42 -2.94 -11.26 -9.15
C VAL A 42 -3.35 -9.97 -8.45
N TRP A 43 -4.16 -10.06 -7.41
CA TRP A 43 -4.63 -8.90 -6.67
C TRP A 43 -3.55 -8.19 -5.83
N LEU A 44 -2.45 -8.87 -5.49
CA LEU A 44 -1.27 -8.20 -4.94
C LEU A 44 -0.66 -7.16 -5.91
N LEU A 45 -1.00 -7.23 -7.19
CA LEU A 45 -0.60 -6.26 -8.20
C LEU A 45 -1.68 -5.20 -8.47
N SER A 46 -2.83 -5.27 -7.78
CA SER A 46 -3.94 -4.34 -7.98
C SER A 46 -3.56 -2.86 -7.93
N PRO A 47 -2.60 -2.39 -7.10
CA PRO A 47 -2.21 -0.99 -7.09
C PRO A 47 -1.73 -0.45 -8.45
N LEU A 48 -1.30 -1.32 -9.38
CA LEU A 48 -0.93 -0.89 -10.74
C LEU A 48 -2.09 -0.24 -11.49
N TRP A 49 -3.31 -0.72 -11.29
CA TRP A 49 -4.50 -0.21 -11.98
C TRP A 49 -5.50 0.47 -11.06
N THR A 50 -5.71 0.00 -9.81
CA THR A 50 -6.69 0.58 -8.88
C THR A 50 -6.32 2.01 -8.51
N TYR A 51 -5.05 2.28 -8.24
CA TYR A 51 -4.59 3.63 -7.89
C TYR A 51 -4.85 4.62 -9.03
N ARG A 52 -4.54 4.24 -10.28
CA ARG A 52 -4.78 5.10 -11.44
C ARG A 52 -6.25 5.30 -11.71
N SER A 53 -7.03 4.22 -11.76
CA SER A 53 -8.46 4.30 -12.03
C SER A 53 -9.19 5.17 -11.01
N ARG A 54 -8.84 5.06 -9.73
CA ARG A 54 -9.44 5.88 -8.66
C ARG A 54 -8.91 7.31 -8.66
N TYR A 55 -7.59 7.49 -8.84
CA TYR A 55 -6.99 8.82 -8.89
C TYR A 55 -7.56 9.68 -10.01
N TYR A 56 -7.68 9.12 -11.21
CA TYR A 56 -8.23 9.84 -12.35
C TYR A 56 -9.77 9.86 -12.35
N GLY A 57 -10.40 8.71 -12.08
CA GLY A 57 -11.85 8.57 -12.16
C GLY A 57 -12.60 9.27 -11.03
N GLN A 58 -12.03 9.33 -9.83
CA GLN A 58 -12.65 9.97 -8.67
C GLN A 58 -12.07 11.36 -8.37
N GLY A 59 -11.15 11.87 -9.22
CA GLY A 59 -10.62 13.21 -9.10
C GLY A 59 -9.79 13.46 -7.85
N TRP A 60 -8.98 12.49 -7.41
CA TRP A 60 -8.19 12.61 -6.17
C TRP A 60 -6.93 13.46 -6.29
N ALA A 61 -6.63 14.00 -7.46
CA ALA A 61 -5.56 14.98 -7.62
C ALA A 61 -5.86 16.22 -6.81
N ARG A 62 -4.93 16.69 -5.99
CA ARG A 62 -5.09 17.89 -5.16
C ARG A 62 -5.02 19.16 -5.99
N THR A 63 -4.22 19.14 -7.06
CA THR A 63 -4.06 20.24 -8.00
C THR A 63 -3.98 19.70 -9.43
N ASP A 64 -4.24 20.58 -10.40
CA ASP A 64 -4.04 20.27 -11.82
C ASP A 64 -2.56 19.98 -12.14
N ALA A 65 -1.64 20.59 -11.42
CA ALA A 65 -0.21 20.34 -11.55
C ALA A 65 0.15 18.90 -11.16
N ASP A 66 -0.41 18.40 -10.03
CA ASP A 66 -0.21 17.01 -9.58
C ASP A 66 -0.74 16.01 -10.61
N ARG A 67 -1.93 16.30 -11.15
CA ARG A 67 -2.55 15.48 -12.19
C ARG A 67 -1.69 15.45 -13.46
N ARG A 68 -1.24 16.62 -13.93
CA ARG A 68 -0.36 16.71 -15.10
C ARG A 68 0.97 15.97 -14.90
N ALA A 69 1.58 16.10 -13.71
CA ALA A 69 2.82 15.40 -13.41
C ALA A 69 2.66 13.87 -13.51
N GLN A 70 1.54 13.33 -13.01
CA GLN A 70 1.26 11.90 -13.15
C GLN A 70 1.01 11.50 -14.61
N VAL A 71 0.25 12.28 -15.37
CA VAL A 71 0.00 12.02 -16.79
C VAL A 71 1.32 12.01 -17.58
N VAL A 72 2.21 12.96 -17.32
CA VAL A 72 3.54 13.01 -17.96
C VAL A 72 4.35 11.76 -17.61
N LEU A 73 4.35 11.32 -16.36
CA LEU A 73 5.03 10.09 -15.94
C LEU A 73 4.44 8.86 -16.64
N ASP A 74 3.12 8.76 -16.72
CA ASP A 74 2.44 7.63 -17.38
C ASP A 74 2.78 7.58 -18.89
N ILE A 75 2.75 8.74 -19.58
CA ILE A 75 3.17 8.85 -21.00
C ILE A 75 4.63 8.47 -21.16
N ALA A 76 5.53 9.01 -20.33
CA ALA A 76 6.95 8.72 -20.39
C ALA A 76 7.23 7.22 -20.14
N THR A 77 6.51 6.59 -19.22
CA THR A 77 6.63 5.16 -18.94
C THR A 77 6.21 4.33 -20.15
N VAL A 78 5.06 4.61 -20.74
CA VAL A 78 4.57 3.89 -21.92
C VAL A 78 5.53 4.11 -23.12
N SER A 79 5.94 5.35 -23.33
CA SER A 79 6.87 5.68 -24.42
C SER A 79 8.24 5.00 -24.26
N GLY A 80 8.75 4.94 -23.04
CA GLY A 80 9.99 4.23 -22.71
C GLY A 80 9.89 2.72 -22.97
N ILE A 81 8.76 2.10 -22.59
CA ILE A 81 8.51 0.68 -22.89
C ILE A 81 8.46 0.43 -24.38
N LEU A 82 7.72 1.25 -25.13
CA LEU A 82 7.62 1.12 -26.58
C LEU A 82 8.99 1.32 -27.27
N ALA A 83 9.76 2.29 -26.84
CA ALA A 83 11.11 2.54 -27.34
C ALA A 83 12.05 1.36 -27.07
N ALA A 84 12.04 0.81 -25.87
CA ALA A 84 12.87 -0.35 -25.50
C ALA A 84 12.54 -1.57 -26.38
N VAL A 85 11.25 -1.82 -26.61
CA VAL A 85 10.80 -2.92 -27.48
C VAL A 85 11.23 -2.66 -28.93
N ALA A 86 11.01 -1.45 -29.45
CA ALA A 86 11.34 -1.07 -30.82
C ALA A 86 12.85 -1.13 -31.12
N THR A 87 13.68 -0.88 -30.12
CA THR A 87 15.15 -0.92 -30.23
C THR A 87 15.77 -2.29 -29.90
N GLY A 88 14.93 -3.33 -29.65
CA GLY A 88 15.41 -4.69 -29.37
C GLY A 88 15.77 -4.95 -27.89
N HIS A 89 15.59 -3.97 -26.99
CA HIS A 89 15.88 -4.08 -25.55
C HIS A 89 14.68 -4.58 -24.71
N GLY A 90 13.68 -5.18 -25.33
CA GLY A 90 12.48 -5.66 -24.65
C GLY A 90 12.76 -6.71 -23.55
N LEU A 91 13.70 -7.63 -23.80
CA LEU A 91 14.11 -8.64 -22.81
C LEU A 91 14.85 -8.01 -21.63
N ASP A 92 15.76 -7.06 -21.90
CA ASP A 92 16.49 -6.35 -20.85
C ASP A 92 15.51 -5.56 -19.96
N LEU A 93 14.56 -4.86 -20.57
CA LEU A 93 13.49 -4.17 -19.86
C LEU A 93 12.67 -5.14 -18.99
N LEU A 94 12.28 -6.28 -19.54
CA LEU A 94 11.52 -7.30 -18.80
C LEU A 94 12.29 -7.77 -17.57
N VAL A 95 13.55 -8.18 -17.75
CA VAL A 95 14.34 -8.81 -16.68
C VAL A 95 14.81 -7.79 -15.64
N VAL A 96 15.27 -6.61 -16.09
CA VAL A 96 15.93 -5.62 -15.19
C VAL A 96 14.92 -4.67 -14.54
N VAL A 97 13.78 -4.42 -15.18
CA VAL A 97 12.80 -3.44 -14.68
C VAL A 97 11.48 -4.11 -14.30
N VAL A 98 10.84 -4.81 -15.24
CA VAL A 98 9.46 -5.30 -15.02
C VAL A 98 9.42 -6.38 -13.95
N VAL A 99 10.27 -7.39 -14.02
CA VAL A 99 10.29 -8.48 -13.02
C VAL A 99 10.58 -7.97 -11.60
N PRO A 100 11.63 -7.19 -11.34
CA PRO A 100 11.87 -6.61 -10.01
C PRO A 100 10.72 -5.69 -9.54
N LEU A 101 10.13 -4.90 -10.42
CA LEU A 101 9.00 -4.03 -10.09
C LEU A 101 7.78 -4.84 -9.65
N VAL A 102 7.42 -5.89 -10.40
CA VAL A 102 6.29 -6.78 -10.09
C VAL A 102 6.51 -7.50 -8.76
N LEU A 103 7.70 -8.07 -8.55
CA LEU A 103 8.04 -8.76 -7.29
C LEU A 103 8.02 -7.78 -6.11
N SER A 104 8.63 -6.61 -6.27
CA SER A 104 8.65 -5.59 -5.21
C SER A 104 7.24 -5.11 -4.86
N LEU A 105 6.39 -4.86 -5.87
CA LEU A 105 5.02 -4.44 -5.65
C LEU A 105 4.22 -5.52 -4.93
N ALA A 106 4.32 -6.78 -5.38
CA ALA A 106 3.63 -7.89 -4.73
C ALA A 106 4.06 -8.06 -3.27
N LEU A 107 5.36 -7.96 -2.98
CA LEU A 107 5.87 -8.03 -1.60
C LEU A 107 5.41 -6.84 -0.74
N LEU A 108 5.43 -5.63 -1.29
CA LEU A 108 4.96 -4.44 -0.57
C LEU A 108 3.47 -4.51 -0.28
N THR A 109 2.66 -4.89 -1.27
CA THR A 109 1.21 -5.06 -1.09
C THR A 109 0.90 -6.18 -0.09
N LEU A 110 1.64 -7.30 -0.16
CA LEU A 110 1.48 -8.38 0.81
C LEU A 110 1.80 -7.91 2.24
N ALA A 111 2.94 -7.25 2.43
CA ALA A 111 3.49 -6.94 3.74
C ALA A 111 2.85 -5.71 4.40
N PHE A 112 2.47 -4.70 3.61
CA PHE A 112 2.04 -3.40 4.12
C PHE A 112 0.55 -3.13 3.93
N ASP A 113 -0.13 -3.96 3.12
CA ASP A 113 -1.56 -3.86 2.90
C ASP A 113 -2.25 -5.18 3.31
N TYR A 114 -2.00 -6.29 2.62
CA TYR A 114 -2.77 -7.51 2.85
C TYR A 114 -2.66 -8.06 4.28
N VAL A 115 -1.44 -8.28 4.77
CA VAL A 115 -1.22 -8.92 6.09
C VAL A 115 -1.71 -8.06 7.25
N PRO A 116 -1.42 -6.74 7.32
CA PRO A 116 -1.87 -5.90 8.42
C PRO A 116 -3.37 -5.63 8.44
N HIS A 117 -4.05 -5.70 7.29
CA HIS A 117 -5.49 -5.44 7.18
C HIS A 117 -6.35 -6.72 7.24
N TRP A 118 -5.72 -7.90 7.12
CA TRP A 118 -6.47 -9.16 7.20
C TRP A 118 -7.23 -9.28 8.54
N PRO A 119 -8.52 -9.69 8.55
CA PRO A 119 -9.34 -10.22 7.44
C PRO A 119 -10.18 -9.17 6.67
N TYR A 120 -9.96 -7.86 6.81
CA TYR A 120 -10.71 -6.77 6.15
C TYR A 120 -12.19 -6.70 6.56
N ASP A 121 -12.52 -7.09 7.77
CA ASP A 121 -13.88 -7.27 8.28
C ASP A 121 -14.40 -6.10 9.12
N SER A 122 -13.54 -5.14 9.46
CA SER A 122 -13.89 -3.98 10.28
C SER A 122 -13.43 -2.66 9.64
N THR A 123 -14.24 -1.63 9.85
CA THR A 123 -13.90 -0.22 9.54
C THR A 123 -13.71 0.61 10.80
N GLU A 124 -13.71 -0.03 11.96
CA GLU A 124 -13.51 0.62 13.24
C GLU A 124 -12.03 0.86 13.50
N ARG A 125 -11.70 2.05 13.97
CA ARG A 125 -10.35 2.58 14.10
C ARG A 125 -9.34 1.68 14.83
N PHE A 126 -9.78 0.86 15.78
CA PHE A 126 -8.93 -0.05 16.55
C PHE A 126 -8.93 -1.49 16.01
N HIS A 127 -9.78 -1.76 15.00
CA HIS A 127 -9.99 -3.09 14.43
C HIS A 127 -9.78 -3.16 12.92
N ASP A 128 -9.54 -2.01 12.27
CA ASP A 128 -9.34 -1.93 10.82
C ASP A 128 -7.96 -2.41 10.36
N THR A 129 -7.00 -2.45 11.28
CA THR A 129 -5.64 -2.96 11.09
C THR A 129 -5.17 -3.71 12.32
N ARG A 130 -3.95 -4.29 12.25
CA ARG A 130 -3.34 -5.01 13.37
C ARG A 130 -1.89 -4.64 13.59
N ALA A 131 -1.39 -4.95 14.78
CA ALA A 131 0.03 -5.04 15.07
C ALA A 131 0.47 -6.51 15.11
N LEU A 132 1.64 -6.79 14.56
CA LEU A 132 2.26 -8.13 14.55
C LEU A 132 3.60 -8.04 15.28
N PRO A 133 3.60 -8.09 16.63
CA PRO A 133 4.80 -7.83 17.43
C PRO A 133 5.86 -8.91 17.20
N SER A 134 6.94 -8.52 16.54
CA SER A 134 8.11 -9.36 16.27
C SER A 134 9.33 -8.49 16.05
N ARG A 135 10.45 -8.82 16.71
CA ARG A 135 11.72 -8.11 16.50
C ARG A 135 12.28 -8.32 15.08
N ALA A 136 12.15 -9.54 14.56
CA ALA A 136 12.61 -9.86 13.22
C ALA A 136 11.79 -9.10 12.17
N LEU A 137 10.47 -9.12 12.26
CA LEU A 137 9.60 -8.38 11.35
C LEU A 137 9.82 -6.86 11.45
N ASN A 138 10.12 -6.34 12.64
CA ASN A 138 10.41 -4.91 12.81
C ASN A 138 11.62 -4.45 11.99
N VAL A 139 12.62 -5.31 11.86
CA VAL A 139 13.80 -5.02 11.03
C VAL A 139 13.47 -5.20 9.54
N VAL A 140 12.88 -6.33 9.17
CA VAL A 140 12.60 -6.68 7.77
C VAL A 140 11.57 -5.76 7.14
N LEU A 141 10.53 -5.39 7.89
CA LEU A 141 9.42 -4.54 7.41
C LEU A 141 9.57 -3.08 7.81
N LEU A 142 10.73 -2.67 8.33
CA LEU A 142 10.99 -1.27 8.74
C LEU A 142 9.87 -0.73 9.64
N GLY A 143 9.47 -1.50 10.66
CA GLY A 143 8.43 -1.11 11.60
C GLY A 143 6.98 -1.30 11.13
N GLN A 144 6.73 -1.61 9.86
CA GLN A 144 5.37 -1.73 9.32
C GLN A 144 4.59 -2.94 9.87
N ASN A 145 5.23 -3.86 10.57
CA ASN A 145 4.55 -4.87 11.37
C ASN A 145 3.75 -4.28 12.55
N TYR A 146 3.96 -3.01 12.91
CA TYR A 146 3.13 -2.23 13.83
C TYR A 146 2.16 -1.31 13.07
N HIS A 147 1.49 -1.83 12.06
CA HIS A 147 0.66 -1.06 11.13
C HIS A 147 -0.53 -0.37 11.83
N LEU A 148 -1.07 -0.99 12.87
CA LEU A 148 -2.05 -0.36 13.75
C LEU A 148 -1.56 0.99 14.30
N VAL A 149 -0.29 1.07 14.73
CA VAL A 149 0.31 2.34 15.20
C VAL A 149 0.40 3.36 14.06
N HIS A 150 0.74 2.92 12.85
CA HIS A 150 0.77 3.76 11.67
C HIS A 150 -0.62 4.36 11.34
N HIS A 151 -1.67 3.57 11.43
CA HIS A 151 -3.05 4.03 11.20
C HIS A 151 -3.55 4.96 12.31
N LEU A 152 -3.27 4.64 13.57
CA LEU A 152 -3.72 5.45 14.70
C LEU A 152 -3.00 6.79 14.79
N TRP A 153 -1.69 6.83 14.48
CA TRP A 153 -0.82 7.99 14.63
C TRP A 153 0.11 8.15 13.42
N ASN A 154 -0.46 8.51 12.28
CA ASN A 154 0.23 8.63 10.99
C ASN A 154 1.36 9.69 10.93
N THR A 155 1.48 10.52 11.95
CA THR A 155 2.57 11.50 12.10
C THR A 155 3.78 10.94 12.85
N VAL A 156 3.64 9.79 13.50
CA VAL A 156 4.76 9.11 14.15
C VAL A 156 5.68 8.55 13.08
N PRO A 157 7.00 8.79 13.15
CA PRO A 157 7.93 8.21 12.19
C PRO A 157 8.07 6.69 12.41
N TRP A 158 8.22 5.93 11.32
CA TRP A 158 8.23 4.47 11.31
C TRP A 158 9.21 3.81 12.29
N TYR A 159 10.38 4.42 12.52
CA TYR A 159 11.39 3.91 13.45
C TYR A 159 10.98 4.03 14.94
N ARG A 160 9.87 4.72 15.25
CA ARG A 160 9.28 4.83 16.58
C ARG A 160 8.05 3.96 16.78
N TYR A 161 7.52 3.30 15.77
CA TYR A 161 6.29 2.51 15.89
C TYR A 161 6.36 1.45 16.99
N GLN A 162 7.48 0.71 17.09
CA GLN A 162 7.65 -0.29 18.14
C GLN A 162 7.67 0.33 19.55
N GLN A 163 8.26 1.51 19.71
CA GLN A 163 8.26 2.22 20.98
C GLN A 163 6.84 2.64 21.37
N VAL A 164 6.13 3.31 20.47
CA VAL A 164 4.74 3.78 20.70
C VAL A 164 3.83 2.59 21.00
N TYR A 165 3.95 1.49 20.25
CA TYR A 165 3.21 0.27 20.51
C TYR A 165 3.39 -0.22 21.96
N ARG A 166 4.63 -0.28 22.45
CA ARG A 166 4.92 -0.72 23.83
C ARG A 166 4.37 0.23 24.89
N GLU A 167 4.47 1.53 24.65
CA GLU A 167 3.98 2.58 25.56
C GLU A 167 2.46 2.64 25.62
N THR A 168 1.76 2.20 24.58
CA THR A 168 0.29 2.27 24.48
C THR A 168 -0.39 0.91 24.55
N TYR A 169 0.36 -0.18 24.71
CA TYR A 169 -0.16 -1.56 24.62
C TYR A 169 -1.39 -1.81 25.51
N ASP A 170 -1.31 -1.46 26.80
CA ASP A 170 -2.41 -1.71 27.74
C ASP A 170 -3.70 -0.97 27.34
N GLY A 171 -3.55 0.26 26.84
CA GLY A 171 -4.68 1.05 26.34
C GLY A 171 -5.27 0.48 25.05
N LEU A 172 -4.44 0.01 24.14
CA LEU A 172 -4.87 -0.64 22.89
C LEU A 172 -5.57 -1.97 23.18
N ALA A 173 -5.01 -2.80 24.07
CA ALA A 173 -5.60 -4.06 24.48
C ALA A 173 -6.95 -3.84 25.19
N ALA A 174 -7.04 -2.84 26.09
CA ALA A 174 -8.29 -2.46 26.75
C ALA A 174 -9.36 -1.95 25.79
N ALA A 175 -8.95 -1.33 24.66
CA ALA A 175 -9.84 -0.92 23.57
C ALA A 175 -10.22 -2.08 22.64
N GLY A 176 -9.74 -3.30 22.88
CA GLY A 176 -9.98 -4.47 22.04
C GLY A 176 -9.24 -4.45 20.71
N ALA A 177 -8.20 -3.61 20.58
CA ALA A 177 -7.42 -3.50 19.34
C ALA A 177 -6.71 -4.82 19.00
N ARG A 178 -6.48 -5.07 17.71
CA ARG A 178 -5.72 -6.24 17.22
C ARG A 178 -4.23 -6.05 17.45
N VAL A 179 -3.79 -6.37 18.69
CA VAL A 179 -2.42 -6.09 19.15
C VAL A 179 -1.44 -7.26 19.05
N ASP A 180 -1.88 -8.43 18.57
CA ASP A 180 -1.08 -9.63 18.45
C ASP A 180 -1.47 -10.53 17.27
N TRP A 181 -0.89 -11.76 17.24
CA TRP A 181 -1.14 -12.77 16.20
C TRP A 181 -2.43 -13.57 16.40
N GLY A 182 -3.15 -13.34 17.50
CA GLY A 182 -4.09 -14.30 18.09
C GLY A 182 -5.54 -14.21 17.61
N ASP A 183 -5.89 -13.29 16.70
CA ASP A 183 -7.30 -13.12 16.27
C ASP A 183 -7.48 -13.06 14.76
#